data_93eaf0cffb98ac82b98bba3c7480143a
#
_entry.id   93eaf0cffb98ac82b98bba3c7480143a
#
_cell.length_a   1.000
_cell.length_b   1.000
_cell.length_c   1.000
_cell.angle_alpha   90.00
_cell.angle_beta   90.00
_cell.angle_gamma   90.00
#
_symmetry.space_group_name_H-M   'P 1'
#
loop_
_entity.id
_entity.type
_entity.pdbx_description
1 polymer ?
#
loop_
_entity_poly.entity_id
_entity_poly.type
_entity_poly.pdbx_seq_one_letter_code
_entity_poly.pdbx_strand_id
1 'polypeptide(L)'
;TQTIADLTTITRLRGKVDGLCIGLCGDLKNGRTVHSLIKAMAKFNDIKFFLISPRELAVPEYMRVFMKEHNMWYTEVTGLEPVIPQLDVLYMTRIQKERFVDPLEYERNKGIYILTRRKLDRAKEKMLVMHPLPRVDEITQDVDDDPRAVYFQQARFGMFARMALLEHLALQPRNDHPAPVEIGTKPICHNPRCITQTETYLPPLIKKIGGVDCCGFCDAAL
;
A
#
# COMPACT_ATOMS: atom_id res chain seq x y z
N THR A 1 1.33 -6.83 2.78
CA THR A 1 1.74 -7.87 1.81
C THR A 1 1.72 -7.36 0.36
N GLN A 2 0.82 -6.41 -0.02
CA GLN A 2 0.79 -5.89 -1.40
C GLN A 2 2.12 -5.26 -1.81
N THR A 3 2.74 -4.47 -0.94
CA THR A 3 4.04 -3.83 -1.20
C THR A 3 5.15 -4.84 -1.52
N ILE A 4 5.15 -6.01 -0.85
CA ILE A 4 6.11 -7.08 -1.15
C ILE A 4 5.86 -7.63 -2.55
N ALA A 5 4.59 -7.81 -2.94
CA ALA A 5 4.22 -8.23 -4.30
C ALA A 5 4.68 -7.22 -5.35
N ASP A 6 4.51 -5.92 -5.06
CA ASP A 6 4.89 -4.84 -5.96
C ASP A 6 6.41 -4.79 -6.14
N LEU A 7 7.17 -4.82 -5.04
CA LEU A 7 8.64 -4.87 -5.07
C LEU A 7 9.16 -6.13 -5.79
N THR A 8 8.56 -7.30 -5.50
CA THR A 8 8.92 -8.56 -6.19
C THR A 8 8.71 -8.43 -7.69
N THR A 9 7.59 -7.83 -8.12
CA THR A 9 7.28 -7.61 -9.54
C THR A 9 8.30 -6.71 -10.20
N ILE A 10 8.57 -5.55 -9.59
CA ILE A 10 9.55 -4.58 -10.12
C ILE A 10 10.92 -5.22 -10.21
N THR A 11 11.39 -5.85 -9.14
CA THR A 11 12.73 -6.49 -9.11
C THR A 11 12.86 -7.60 -10.15
N ARG A 12 11.84 -8.43 -10.29
CA ARG A 12 11.86 -9.56 -11.25
C ARG A 12 11.85 -9.09 -12.70
N LEU A 13 11.10 -8.04 -13.02
CA LEU A 13 10.90 -7.61 -14.41
C LEU A 13 11.85 -6.48 -14.83
N ARG A 14 12.38 -5.68 -13.89
CA ARG A 14 13.33 -4.60 -14.16
C ARG A 14 14.77 -4.95 -13.78
N GLY A 15 14.98 -5.96 -12.96
CA GLY A 15 16.30 -6.36 -12.47
C GLY A 15 16.85 -5.46 -11.35
N LYS A 16 16.40 -4.21 -11.25
CA LYS A 16 16.81 -3.24 -10.22
C LYS A 16 15.63 -2.35 -9.82
N VAL A 17 15.73 -1.74 -8.65
CA VAL A 17 14.74 -0.79 -8.13
C VAL A 17 15.29 0.64 -8.13
N ASP A 18 16.60 0.82 -7.88
CA ASP A 18 17.21 2.16 -7.86
C ASP A 18 17.09 2.89 -9.20
N GLY A 19 16.92 4.19 -9.14
CA GLY A 19 16.88 5.10 -10.30
C GLY A 19 15.58 5.04 -11.10
N LEU A 20 14.51 4.43 -10.57
CA LEU A 20 13.25 4.31 -11.28
C LEU A 20 12.42 5.59 -11.21
N CYS A 21 11.74 5.88 -12.31
CA CYS A 21 10.72 6.90 -12.42
C CYS A 21 9.34 6.23 -12.31
N ILE A 22 8.61 6.49 -11.23
CA ILE A 22 7.36 5.81 -10.89
C ILE A 22 6.21 6.79 -10.93
N GLY A 23 5.20 6.51 -11.76
CA GLY A 23 3.93 7.22 -11.76
C GLY A 23 2.91 6.48 -10.89
N LEU A 24 2.37 7.15 -9.90
CA LEU A 24 1.25 6.67 -9.08
C LEU A 24 0.00 7.41 -9.53
N CYS A 25 -1.01 6.69 -10.03
CA CYS A 25 -2.15 7.31 -10.70
C CYS A 25 -3.49 6.87 -10.11
N GLY A 26 -4.37 7.82 -9.80
CA GLY A 26 -5.72 7.61 -9.33
C GLY A 26 -6.01 8.16 -7.93
N ASP A 27 -6.55 7.35 -7.02
CA ASP A 27 -6.81 7.76 -5.64
C ASP A 27 -5.56 7.64 -4.77
N LEU A 28 -4.81 8.74 -4.69
CA LEU A 28 -3.59 8.80 -3.86
C LEU A 28 -3.88 9.21 -2.42
N LYS A 29 -5.06 9.78 -2.15
CA LYS A 29 -5.49 10.20 -0.80
C LYS A 29 -5.79 9.00 0.10
N ASN A 30 -6.55 8.03 -0.41
CA ASN A 30 -7.03 6.89 0.35
C ASN A 30 -6.28 5.59 0.02
N GLY A 31 -5.39 5.61 -0.98
CA GLY A 31 -4.69 4.46 -1.51
C GLY A 31 -3.63 3.89 -0.54
N ARG A 32 -4.02 3.00 0.37
CA ARG A 32 -3.07 2.35 1.32
C ARG A 32 -1.91 1.66 0.62
N THR A 33 -2.14 1.09 -0.55
CA THR A 33 -1.09 0.45 -1.36
C THR A 33 -0.08 1.47 -1.87
N VAL A 34 -0.55 2.64 -2.30
CA VAL A 34 0.29 3.78 -2.71
C VAL A 34 1.17 4.25 -1.56
N HIS A 35 0.58 4.52 -0.39
CA HIS A 35 1.33 5.00 0.77
C HIS A 35 2.39 3.99 1.23
N SER A 36 2.03 2.71 1.23
CA SER A 36 2.97 1.65 1.60
C SER A 36 4.09 1.49 0.58
N LEU A 37 3.79 1.64 -0.71
CA LEU A 37 4.80 1.59 -1.78
C LEU A 37 5.77 2.76 -1.69
N ILE A 38 5.27 4.01 -1.50
CA ILE A 38 6.12 5.18 -1.29
C ILE A 38 7.09 4.95 -0.12
N LYS A 39 6.55 4.48 1.03
CA LYS A 39 7.39 4.21 2.21
C LYS A 39 8.44 3.12 1.98
N ALA A 40 8.10 2.10 1.22
CA ALA A 40 9.06 1.04 0.89
C ALA A 40 10.16 1.55 -0.06
N MET A 41 9.79 2.39 -1.03
CA MET A 41 10.72 2.97 -2.01
C MET A 41 11.70 3.96 -1.38
N ALA A 42 11.42 4.52 -0.20
CA ALA A 42 12.37 5.34 0.55
C ALA A 42 13.65 4.60 0.98
N LYS A 43 13.68 3.26 0.84
CA LYS A 43 14.86 2.43 1.12
C LYS A 43 15.78 2.25 -0.11
N PHE A 44 15.40 2.80 -1.26
CA PHE A 44 16.12 2.71 -2.51
C PHE A 44 16.60 4.10 -2.96
N ASN A 45 17.63 4.14 -3.80
CA ASN A 45 18.25 5.38 -4.22
C ASN A 45 17.65 5.93 -5.50
N ASP A 46 17.65 7.25 -5.66
CA ASP A 46 17.32 7.97 -6.89
C ASP A 46 15.92 7.67 -7.46
N ILE A 47 14.95 7.34 -6.60
CA ILE A 47 13.56 7.13 -7.01
C ILE A 47 12.88 8.49 -7.27
N LYS A 48 12.21 8.59 -8.42
CA LYS A 48 11.43 9.77 -8.80
C LYS A 48 9.95 9.41 -8.88
N PHE A 49 9.10 10.21 -8.23
CA PHE A 49 7.66 10.00 -8.25
C PHE A 49 6.92 11.07 -9.04
N PHE A 50 6.06 10.65 -9.94
CA PHE A 50 4.95 11.45 -10.44
C PHE A 50 3.67 11.02 -9.73
N LEU A 51 3.10 11.94 -8.94
CA LEU A 51 1.87 11.73 -8.18
C LEU A 51 0.71 12.30 -9.02
N ILE A 52 -0.01 11.40 -9.70
CA ILE A 52 -0.97 11.74 -10.75
C ILE A 52 -2.38 11.56 -10.18
N SER A 53 -3.03 12.66 -9.81
CA SER A 53 -4.37 12.62 -9.20
C SER A 53 -5.11 13.95 -9.39
N PRO A 54 -6.45 13.96 -9.30
CA PRO A 54 -7.18 15.20 -9.06
C PRO A 54 -6.75 15.80 -7.72
N ARG A 55 -6.96 17.08 -7.53
CA ARG A 55 -6.56 17.77 -6.29
C ARG A 55 -7.22 17.18 -5.05
N GLU A 56 -8.47 16.76 -5.17
CA GLU A 56 -9.29 16.17 -4.11
C GLU A 56 -8.77 14.79 -3.65
N LEU A 57 -8.07 14.10 -4.55
CA LEU A 57 -7.49 12.76 -4.32
C LEU A 57 -5.96 12.77 -4.22
N ALA A 58 -5.35 13.94 -4.05
CA ALA A 58 -3.91 14.08 -3.88
C ALA A 58 -3.42 13.40 -2.59
N VAL A 59 -2.15 13.04 -2.55
CA VAL A 59 -1.54 12.46 -1.34
C VAL A 59 -1.75 13.34 -0.12
N PRO A 60 -2.05 12.77 1.05
CA PRO A 60 -2.24 13.53 2.27
C PRO A 60 -0.93 14.17 2.76
N GLU A 61 -1.06 15.24 3.55
CA GLU A 61 0.08 16.03 4.03
C GLU A 61 1.14 15.18 4.73
N TYR A 62 0.74 14.21 5.56
CA TYR A 62 1.71 13.35 6.25
C TYR A 62 2.59 12.54 5.30
N MET A 63 2.11 12.23 4.08
CA MET A 63 2.93 11.56 3.07
C MET A 63 3.90 12.53 2.39
N ARG A 64 3.47 13.79 2.16
CA ARG A 64 4.39 14.84 1.66
C ARG A 64 5.51 15.12 2.66
N VAL A 65 5.18 15.21 3.94
CA VAL A 65 6.15 15.36 5.02
C VAL A 65 7.13 14.19 5.01
N PHE A 66 6.62 12.95 5.00
CA PHE A 66 7.44 11.74 4.92
C PHE A 66 8.40 11.77 3.72
N MET A 67 7.91 12.10 2.53
CA MET A 67 8.75 12.14 1.32
C MET A 67 9.85 13.21 1.42
N LYS A 68 9.54 14.37 2.00
CA LYS A 68 10.52 15.45 2.24
C LYS A 68 11.59 15.03 3.25
N GLU A 69 11.20 14.42 4.37
CA GLU A 69 12.12 13.93 5.42
C GLU A 69 13.09 12.87 4.89
N HIS A 70 12.66 12.08 3.89
CA HIS A 70 13.50 11.06 3.25
C HIS A 70 14.17 11.54 1.96
N ASN A 71 14.18 12.87 1.69
CA ASN A 71 14.79 13.47 0.50
C ASN A 71 14.32 12.83 -0.83
N MET A 72 13.07 12.36 -0.89
CA MET A 72 12.50 11.75 -2.09
C MET A 72 12.08 12.82 -3.09
N TRP A 73 12.46 12.65 -4.34
CA TRP A 73 11.99 13.52 -5.40
C TRP A 73 10.56 13.17 -5.82
N TYR A 74 9.67 14.14 -5.83
CA TYR A 74 8.32 13.96 -6.32
C TYR A 74 7.75 15.23 -6.96
N THR A 75 6.81 15.03 -7.90
CA THR A 75 6.01 16.09 -8.52
C THR A 75 4.55 15.67 -8.55
N GLU A 76 3.66 16.54 -8.10
CA GLU A 76 2.22 16.36 -8.20
C GLU A 76 1.73 16.91 -9.53
N VAL A 77 0.97 16.10 -10.27
CA VAL A 77 0.42 16.46 -11.59
C VAL A 77 -1.02 15.96 -11.71
N THR A 78 -1.82 16.66 -12.51
CA THR A 78 -3.23 16.30 -12.75
C THR A 78 -3.41 15.52 -14.06
N GLY A 79 -2.41 15.47 -14.93
CA GLY A 79 -2.48 14.78 -16.23
C GLY A 79 -1.57 13.56 -16.29
N LEU A 80 -2.10 12.42 -16.74
CA LEU A 80 -1.34 11.19 -16.94
C LEU A 80 -0.47 11.26 -18.22
N GLU A 81 -1.07 11.69 -19.34
CA GLU A 81 -0.46 11.61 -20.66
C GLU A 81 0.89 12.35 -20.82
N PRO A 82 1.07 13.55 -20.22
CA PRO A 82 2.34 14.28 -20.34
C PRO A 82 3.53 13.60 -19.67
N VAL A 83 3.28 12.74 -18.68
CA VAL A 83 4.34 12.09 -17.90
C VAL A 83 4.63 10.65 -18.32
N ILE A 84 3.72 9.99 -19.03
CA ILE A 84 3.89 8.61 -19.51
C ILE A 84 5.26 8.34 -20.17
N PRO A 85 5.80 9.21 -21.05
CA PRO A 85 7.09 8.97 -21.71
C PRO A 85 8.29 8.90 -20.75
N GLN A 86 8.13 9.43 -19.53
CA GLN A 86 9.20 9.48 -18.54
C GLN A 86 9.19 8.24 -17.62
N LEU A 87 8.05 7.56 -17.52
CA LEU A 87 7.84 6.52 -16.52
C LEU A 87 8.55 5.20 -16.84
N ASP A 88 9.11 4.57 -15.82
CA ASP A 88 9.57 3.20 -15.82
C ASP A 88 8.53 2.25 -15.24
N VAL A 89 7.72 2.75 -14.32
CA VAL A 89 6.59 2.05 -13.72
C VAL A 89 5.40 2.99 -13.67
N LEU A 90 4.25 2.53 -14.15
CA LEU A 90 2.96 3.18 -13.98
C LEU A 90 2.10 2.29 -13.07
N TYR A 91 1.81 2.78 -11.86
CA TYR A 91 0.98 2.10 -10.89
C TYR A 91 -0.40 2.74 -10.87
N MET A 92 -1.37 2.05 -11.47
CA MET A 92 -2.75 2.51 -11.53
C MET A 92 -3.51 2.09 -10.28
N THR A 93 -4.41 2.93 -9.81
CA THR A 93 -5.30 2.62 -8.68
C THR A 93 -6.74 2.98 -9.03
N ARG A 94 -7.67 2.22 -8.46
CA ARG A 94 -9.10 2.46 -8.60
C ARG A 94 -9.54 3.64 -7.73
N ILE A 95 -10.43 4.48 -8.25
CA ILE A 95 -11.17 5.47 -7.48
C ILE A 95 -12.36 4.75 -6.83
N GLN A 96 -12.34 4.59 -5.50
CA GLN A 96 -13.29 3.77 -4.75
C GLN A 96 -14.51 4.59 -4.34
N LYS A 97 -15.70 4.26 -4.89
CA LYS A 97 -16.96 4.94 -4.59
C LYS A 97 -17.29 4.97 -3.09
N GLU A 98 -17.03 3.87 -2.42
CA GLU A 98 -17.29 3.67 -1.00
C GLU A 98 -16.51 4.59 -0.06
N ARG A 99 -15.57 5.38 -0.60
CA ARG A 99 -14.74 6.32 0.19
C ARG A 99 -15.19 7.77 0.09
N PHE A 100 -16.16 8.04 -0.77
CA PHE A 100 -16.71 9.38 -0.94
C PHE A 100 -17.95 9.56 -0.06
N VAL A 101 -17.96 10.63 0.72
CA VAL A 101 -19.14 11.02 1.51
C VAL A 101 -20.21 11.62 0.60
N ASP A 102 -19.78 12.44 -0.38
CA ASP A 102 -20.64 13.03 -1.40
C ASP A 102 -20.61 12.19 -2.69
N PRO A 103 -21.73 11.59 -3.11
CA PRO A 103 -21.82 10.88 -4.38
C PRO A 103 -21.50 11.73 -5.61
N LEU A 104 -21.76 13.04 -5.57
CA LEU A 104 -21.43 13.95 -6.67
C LEU A 104 -19.92 14.15 -6.82
N GLU A 105 -19.18 14.13 -5.74
CA GLU A 105 -17.72 14.17 -5.76
C GLU A 105 -17.15 12.94 -6.46
N TYR A 106 -17.71 11.74 -6.16
CA TYR A 106 -17.32 10.52 -6.86
C TYR A 106 -17.63 10.62 -8.37
N GLU A 107 -18.83 11.06 -8.75
CA GLU A 107 -19.22 11.16 -10.17
C GLU A 107 -18.31 12.12 -10.97
N ARG A 108 -17.79 13.16 -10.34
CA ARG A 108 -16.81 14.10 -10.98
C ARG A 108 -15.43 13.47 -11.16
N ASN A 109 -15.04 12.56 -10.29
CA ASN A 109 -13.70 11.98 -10.28
C ASN A 109 -13.63 10.60 -10.97
N LYS A 110 -14.75 9.88 -11.10
CA LYS A 110 -14.75 8.60 -11.81
C LYS A 110 -14.39 8.80 -13.28
N GLY A 111 -13.58 7.89 -13.80
CA GLY A 111 -13.19 7.89 -15.23
C GLY A 111 -12.20 8.98 -15.66
N ILE A 112 -11.71 9.85 -14.76
CA ILE A 112 -10.71 10.87 -15.10
C ILE A 112 -9.43 10.22 -15.63
N TYR A 113 -9.02 9.09 -15.04
CA TYR A 113 -7.82 8.36 -15.43
C TYR A 113 -8.19 6.99 -15.97
N ILE A 114 -8.47 6.93 -17.26
CA ILE A 114 -8.63 5.65 -17.97
C ILE A 114 -7.38 5.42 -18.79
N LEU A 115 -6.65 4.36 -18.48
CA LEU A 115 -5.52 3.92 -19.27
C LEU A 115 -6.02 3.10 -20.46
N THR A 116 -5.74 3.57 -21.65
CA THR A 116 -6.05 2.89 -22.93
C THR A 116 -4.77 2.47 -23.64
N ARG A 117 -4.86 1.51 -24.55
CA ARG A 117 -3.73 1.08 -25.39
C ARG A 117 -3.06 2.27 -26.09
N ARG A 118 -3.86 3.18 -26.64
CA ARG A 118 -3.38 4.40 -27.34
C ARG A 118 -2.51 5.29 -26.46
N LYS A 119 -2.81 5.41 -25.16
CA LYS A 119 -1.99 6.21 -24.24
C LYS A 119 -0.61 5.60 -24.04
N LEU A 120 -0.48 4.29 -24.20
CA LEU A 120 0.77 3.57 -24.08
C LEU A 120 1.69 3.71 -25.32
N ASP A 121 1.21 4.23 -26.44
CA ASP A 121 2.04 4.43 -27.63
C ASP A 121 3.25 5.34 -27.39
N ARG A 122 3.13 6.25 -26.41
CA ARG A 122 4.20 7.17 -26.01
C ARG A 122 5.05 6.67 -24.85
N ALA A 123 4.71 5.53 -24.27
CA ALA A 123 5.41 4.97 -23.13
C ALA A 123 6.74 4.31 -23.54
N LYS A 124 7.67 4.23 -22.59
CA LYS A 124 8.89 3.46 -22.78
C LYS A 124 8.55 2.00 -23.09
N GLU A 125 9.30 1.37 -23.98
CA GLU A 125 9.12 -0.04 -24.36
C GLU A 125 9.12 -0.98 -23.15
N LYS A 126 9.98 -0.71 -22.18
CA LYS A 126 10.14 -1.53 -20.96
C LYS A 126 9.39 -0.96 -19.74
N MET A 127 8.44 -0.03 -19.93
CA MET A 127 7.61 0.44 -18.82
C MET A 127 6.76 -0.71 -18.26
N LEU A 128 6.59 -0.75 -16.96
CA LEU A 128 5.67 -1.71 -16.30
C LEU A 128 4.36 -1.00 -15.95
N VAL A 129 3.24 -1.53 -16.43
CA VAL A 129 1.90 -1.12 -15.99
C VAL A 129 1.44 -2.07 -14.90
N MET A 130 1.29 -1.55 -13.70
CA MET A 130 0.94 -2.29 -12.49
C MET A 130 -0.42 -1.85 -11.95
N HIS A 131 -1.12 -2.77 -11.27
CA HIS A 131 -2.39 -2.50 -10.61
C HIS A 131 -2.61 -3.51 -9.48
N PRO A 132 -3.05 -3.10 -8.28
CA PRO A 132 -3.24 -4.02 -7.14
C PRO A 132 -4.43 -4.97 -7.31
N LEU A 133 -5.24 -4.79 -8.35
CA LEU A 133 -6.48 -5.53 -8.64
C LEU A 133 -7.47 -5.59 -7.43
N PRO A 134 -8.78 -5.76 -7.66
CA PRO A 134 -9.43 -5.79 -8.97
C PRO A 134 -9.53 -4.40 -9.62
N ARG A 135 -9.45 -4.36 -10.94
CA ARG A 135 -9.78 -3.16 -11.72
C ARG A 135 -11.27 -3.13 -12.08
N VAL A 136 -11.77 -1.95 -12.43
CA VAL A 136 -13.14 -1.74 -12.92
C VAL A 136 -13.09 -1.12 -14.32
N ASP A 137 -12.88 0.18 -14.40
CA ASP A 137 -12.90 0.97 -15.64
C ASP A 137 -11.60 1.79 -15.87
N GLU A 138 -10.72 1.83 -14.87
CA GLU A 138 -9.49 2.64 -14.93
C GLU A 138 -8.41 2.09 -15.88
N ILE A 139 -8.56 0.87 -16.37
CA ILE A 139 -7.73 0.27 -17.43
C ILE A 139 -8.66 -0.45 -18.40
N THR A 140 -8.62 -0.06 -19.67
CA THR A 140 -9.42 -0.71 -20.72
C THR A 140 -8.91 -2.11 -21.05
N GLN A 141 -9.79 -2.97 -21.52
CA GLN A 141 -9.48 -4.38 -21.74
C GLN A 141 -8.42 -4.59 -22.83
N ASP A 142 -8.33 -3.69 -23.82
CA ASP A 142 -7.32 -3.74 -24.88
C ASP A 142 -5.88 -3.55 -24.38
N VAL A 143 -5.71 -3.07 -23.14
CA VAL A 143 -4.39 -2.97 -22.49
C VAL A 143 -3.88 -4.34 -22.03
N ASP A 144 -4.76 -5.33 -21.83
CA ASP A 144 -4.37 -6.67 -21.34
C ASP A 144 -3.40 -7.38 -22.30
N ASP A 145 -3.50 -7.10 -23.59
CA ASP A 145 -2.64 -7.67 -24.64
C ASP A 145 -1.34 -6.90 -24.80
N ASP A 146 -1.13 -5.81 -24.08
CA ASP A 146 0.12 -5.05 -24.13
C ASP A 146 1.20 -5.73 -23.26
N PRO A 147 2.41 -6.01 -23.80
CA PRO A 147 3.46 -6.68 -23.04
C PRO A 147 3.92 -5.92 -21.78
N ARG A 148 3.61 -4.64 -21.70
CA ARG A 148 3.88 -3.79 -20.52
C ARG A 148 2.85 -3.96 -19.40
N ALA A 149 1.67 -4.54 -19.69
CA ALA A 149 0.62 -4.82 -18.74
C ALA A 149 0.98 -6.03 -17.87
N VAL A 150 1.57 -5.77 -16.71
CA VAL A 150 2.12 -6.84 -15.85
C VAL A 150 1.29 -7.10 -14.59
N TYR A 151 0.10 -6.52 -14.44
CA TYR A 151 -0.71 -6.62 -13.23
C TYR A 151 -1.21 -8.05 -12.96
N PHE A 152 -1.40 -8.89 -13.96
CA PHE A 152 -1.70 -10.32 -13.75
C PHE A 152 -0.46 -11.09 -13.26
N GLN A 153 0.72 -10.78 -13.80
CA GLN A 153 1.98 -11.32 -13.30
C GLN A 153 2.26 -10.82 -11.88
N GLN A 154 1.95 -9.54 -11.59
CA GLN A 154 2.04 -8.95 -10.25
C GLN A 154 1.17 -9.73 -9.25
N ALA A 155 -0.06 -10.08 -9.60
CA ALA A 155 -0.93 -10.88 -8.76
C ALA A 155 -0.33 -12.27 -8.48
N ARG A 156 0.23 -12.93 -9.51
CA ARG A 156 0.93 -14.21 -9.39
C ARG A 156 2.18 -14.11 -8.52
N PHE A 157 3.01 -13.09 -8.71
CA PHE A 157 4.19 -12.86 -7.86
C PHE A 157 3.77 -12.55 -6.41
N GLY A 158 2.63 -11.87 -6.23
CA GLY A 158 2.05 -11.63 -4.92
C GLY A 158 1.67 -12.92 -4.19
N MET A 159 1.22 -13.95 -4.89
CA MET A 159 0.97 -15.27 -4.31
C MET A 159 2.28 -15.88 -3.80
N PHE A 160 3.31 -15.94 -4.64
CA PHE A 160 4.60 -16.51 -4.26
C PHE A 160 5.28 -15.72 -3.14
N ALA A 161 5.20 -14.38 -3.17
CA ALA A 161 5.75 -13.55 -2.11
C ALA A 161 5.06 -13.79 -0.76
N ARG A 162 3.75 -14.02 -0.75
CA ARG A 162 3.00 -14.38 0.47
C ARG A 162 3.36 -15.80 0.96
N MET A 163 3.52 -16.76 0.05
CA MET A 163 3.98 -18.11 0.40
C MET A 163 5.34 -18.07 1.08
N ALA A 164 6.32 -17.38 0.48
CA ALA A 164 7.64 -17.22 1.06
C ALA A 164 7.63 -16.49 2.41
N LEU A 165 6.77 -15.48 2.56
CA LEU A 165 6.61 -14.77 3.83
C LEU A 165 6.04 -15.69 4.92
N LEU A 166 5.03 -16.50 4.60
CA LEU A 166 4.44 -17.46 5.54
C LEU A 166 5.45 -18.54 5.95
N GLU A 167 6.19 -19.08 4.98
CA GLU A 167 7.26 -20.03 5.24
C GLU A 167 8.33 -19.44 6.15
N HIS A 168 8.81 -18.24 5.82
CA HIS A 168 9.81 -17.54 6.63
C HIS A 168 9.31 -17.33 8.07
N LEU A 169 8.07 -16.89 8.26
CA LEU A 169 7.50 -16.67 9.59
C LEU A 169 7.27 -17.98 10.35
N ALA A 170 6.92 -19.06 9.66
CA ALA A 170 6.71 -20.39 10.27
C ALA A 170 8.02 -21.04 10.72
N LEU A 171 9.11 -20.79 10.00
CA LEU A 171 10.44 -21.36 10.28
C LEU A 171 11.26 -20.49 11.25
N GLN A 172 10.83 -19.25 11.53
CA GLN A 172 11.51 -18.44 12.54
C GLN A 172 11.42 -19.14 13.92
N PRO A 173 12.54 -19.25 14.64
CA PRO A 173 12.47 -19.69 16.03
C PRO A 173 11.54 -18.72 16.77
N ARG A 174 10.47 -19.26 17.30
CA ARG A 174 9.63 -18.48 18.20
C ARG A 174 10.49 -18.12 19.40
N ASN A 175 10.58 -16.83 19.71
CA ASN A 175 10.99 -16.44 21.04
C ASN A 175 9.89 -16.94 21.98
N ASP A 176 10.05 -18.16 22.47
CA ASP A 176 9.15 -18.83 23.41
C ASP A 176 9.21 -18.21 24.82
N HIS A 177 9.60 -16.98 24.91
CA HIS A 177 9.41 -16.15 26.08
C HIS A 177 8.40 -15.03 25.75
N PRO A 178 7.09 -15.35 25.58
CA PRO A 178 6.11 -14.34 25.80
C PRO A 178 6.38 -13.79 27.21
N ALA A 179 6.42 -12.48 27.36
CA ALA A 179 6.42 -11.91 28.70
C ALA A 179 5.37 -12.68 29.51
N PRO A 180 5.73 -13.23 30.69
CA PRO A 180 4.84 -14.08 31.43
C PRO A 180 3.50 -13.36 31.59
N VAL A 181 2.45 -13.96 31.04
CA VAL A 181 1.10 -13.44 31.12
C VAL A 181 0.48 -14.13 32.34
N GLU A 182 0.31 -13.38 33.40
CA GLU A 182 -0.37 -13.89 34.60
C GLU A 182 -1.88 -13.81 34.42
N ILE A 183 -2.58 -14.89 34.77
CA ILE A 183 -4.04 -14.84 34.90
C ILE A 183 -4.32 -14.12 36.21
N GLY A 184 -4.71 -12.85 36.07
CA GLY A 184 -5.05 -12.00 37.21
C GLY A 184 -6.44 -12.32 37.77
N THR A 185 -6.58 -12.13 39.08
CA THR A 185 -7.90 -12.11 39.71
C THR A 185 -8.57 -10.74 39.63
N LYS A 186 -7.85 -9.68 39.27
CA LYS A 186 -8.20 -8.26 39.01
C LYS A 186 -6.96 -7.54 38.50
N PRO A 187 -7.06 -6.44 37.74
CA PRO A 187 -8.17 -5.59 37.42
C PRO A 187 -8.76 -5.82 36.02
N ILE A 188 -9.97 -5.32 35.83
CA ILE A 188 -10.63 -5.27 34.50
C ILE A 188 -9.98 -4.16 33.69
N CYS A 189 -9.65 -4.45 32.44
CA CYS A 189 -9.13 -3.44 31.51
C CYS A 189 -10.17 -2.34 31.29
N HIS A 190 -9.78 -1.08 31.45
CA HIS A 190 -10.66 0.08 31.27
C HIS A 190 -10.62 0.66 29.86
N ASN A 191 -9.79 0.12 28.94
CA ASN A 191 -9.76 0.57 27.55
C ASN A 191 -11.07 0.18 26.83
N PRO A 192 -11.89 1.13 26.38
CA PRO A 192 -13.18 0.84 25.75
C PRO A 192 -13.08 0.09 24.44
N ARG A 193 -11.90 0.07 23.83
CA ARG A 193 -11.62 -0.66 22.58
C ARG A 193 -10.97 -2.03 22.80
N CYS A 194 -10.81 -2.45 24.07
CA CYS A 194 -10.26 -3.75 24.36
C CYS A 194 -11.28 -4.85 24.07
N ILE A 195 -10.84 -5.98 23.53
CA ILE A 195 -11.69 -7.14 23.28
C ILE A 195 -12.39 -7.63 24.55
N THR A 196 -11.79 -7.43 25.72
CA THR A 196 -12.39 -7.79 27.03
C THR A 196 -13.66 -7.01 27.38
N GLN A 197 -13.95 -5.92 26.66
CA GLN A 197 -15.19 -5.15 26.85
C GLN A 197 -16.39 -5.82 26.14
N THR A 198 -16.12 -6.60 25.09
CA THR A 198 -17.14 -7.31 24.30
C THR A 198 -17.19 -8.79 24.62
N GLU A 199 -16.03 -9.40 24.85
CA GLU A 199 -15.86 -10.83 25.11
C GLU A 199 -15.66 -11.07 26.62
N THR A 200 -16.77 -11.01 27.36
CA THR A 200 -16.77 -11.04 28.84
C THR A 200 -16.32 -12.38 29.46
N TYR A 201 -16.24 -13.44 28.66
CA TYR A 201 -15.73 -14.75 29.08
C TYR A 201 -14.20 -14.86 29.08
N LEU A 202 -13.49 -13.87 28.51
CA LEU A 202 -12.04 -13.88 28.49
C LEU A 202 -11.47 -13.65 29.90
N PRO A 203 -10.50 -14.45 30.34
CA PRO A 203 -9.86 -14.23 31.62
C PRO A 203 -9.03 -12.95 31.60
N PRO A 204 -8.93 -12.23 32.72
CA PRO A 204 -8.04 -11.07 32.80
C PRO A 204 -6.58 -11.54 32.67
N LEU A 205 -5.93 -11.12 31.61
CA LEU A 205 -4.51 -11.36 31.38
C LEU A 205 -3.72 -10.10 31.68
N ILE A 206 -2.70 -10.23 32.52
CA ILE A 206 -1.82 -9.13 32.92
C ILE A 206 -0.41 -9.41 32.45
N LYS A 207 0.24 -8.41 31.85
CA LYS A 207 1.65 -8.45 31.48
C LYS A 207 2.38 -7.20 31.95
N LYS A 208 3.66 -7.31 32.24
CA LYS A 208 4.48 -6.15 32.61
C LYS A 208 5.17 -5.55 31.39
N ILE A 209 4.97 -4.25 31.17
CA ILE A 209 5.67 -3.47 30.16
C ILE A 209 6.37 -2.31 30.88
N GLY A 210 7.70 -2.32 30.85
CA GLY A 210 8.48 -1.27 31.54
C GLY A 210 8.24 -1.21 33.04
N GLY A 211 7.85 -2.30 33.69
CA GLY A 211 7.55 -2.37 35.12
C GLY A 211 6.10 -2.00 35.49
N VAL A 212 5.28 -1.61 34.51
CA VAL A 212 3.85 -1.27 34.69
C VAL A 212 2.98 -2.47 34.31
N ASP A 213 1.98 -2.77 35.13
CA ASP A 213 0.98 -3.80 34.82
C ASP A 213 0.07 -3.31 33.69
N CYS A 214 0.03 -4.09 32.61
CA CYS A 214 -0.73 -3.79 31.41
C CYS A 214 -1.67 -4.94 31.05
N CYS A 215 -2.77 -4.60 30.39
CA CYS A 215 -3.69 -5.59 29.83
C CYS A 215 -2.98 -6.49 28.82
N GLY A 216 -3.05 -7.81 28.99
CA GLY A 216 -2.43 -8.79 28.08
C GLY A 216 -3.00 -8.77 26.66
N PHE A 217 -4.19 -8.19 26.44
CA PHE A 217 -4.84 -8.13 25.12
C PHE A 217 -4.58 -6.82 24.35
N CYS A 218 -4.49 -5.66 25.04
CA CYS A 218 -4.44 -4.37 24.36
C CYS A 218 -3.32 -3.44 24.82
N ASP A 219 -2.45 -3.90 25.72
CA ASP A 219 -1.29 -3.17 26.26
C ASP A 219 -1.60 -1.90 27.05
N ALA A 220 -2.89 -1.59 27.29
CA ALA A 220 -3.25 -0.48 28.14
C ALA A 220 -2.81 -0.72 29.59
N ALA A 221 -2.29 0.31 30.26
CA ALA A 221 -2.02 0.24 31.70
C ALA A 221 -3.30 -0.07 32.46
N LEU A 222 -3.20 -0.89 33.51
CA LEU A 222 -4.31 -1.34 34.36
C LEU A 222 -4.41 -0.51 35.63
#